data_137647cf40c2436cfe35f67e55ac21e1
#
_entry.id   137647cf40c2436cfe35f67e55ac21e1
#
_cell.length_a   1.000
_cell.length_b   1.000
_cell.length_c   1.000
_cell.angle_alpha   90.00
_cell.angle_beta   90.00
_cell.angle_gamma   90.00
#
_symmetry.space_group_name_H-M   'P 1'
#
loop_
_entity.id
_entity.type
_entity.pdbx_description
1 polymer ?
#
loop_
_entity_poly.entity_id
_entity_poly.type
_entity_poly.pdbx_seq_one_letter_code
_entity_poly.pdbx_strand_id
1 'polypeptide(L)'
;MRLKVPEPVEAVLNNNTMDNKIIDGKLISEQIKKEIAAEVADMIDHGIAAPHLAAVIVGDDGASKTYVASKEKACHSVGMTSSVYRLPVTTTEKEMLDLVEFLNNDPEINGYIIQLPLPKHIDENKVIGAIKPEKDVDGFTSINAGRMMLGLPCYIPATPNGIMELIKRSGIETVGKNVVVLGRSNIVGTPMAILMSRKGIDATVTLCHSRTQNLPEITRQADILVAAIGKQGFVTADMVKPGAVVIDVGIHRIDDPTSPKGYKILGDVDYDEVYKVASKITPVPGGVGPMTIVSLLQNTLKAAKGEVYPK
;
A
#
# COMPACT_ATOMS: atom_id res chain seq x y z
N MET A 1 -45.79 -3.67 4.66
CA MET A 1 -44.96 -4.33 3.63
C MET A 1 -43.53 -4.40 4.21
N ARG A 2 -43.12 -5.56 4.72
CA ARG A 2 -41.79 -5.69 5.36
C ARG A 2 -40.75 -5.99 4.28
N LEU A 3 -39.76 -5.12 4.12
CA LEU A 3 -38.62 -5.34 3.24
C LEU A 3 -37.78 -6.50 3.80
N LYS A 4 -37.60 -7.54 3.01
CA LYS A 4 -36.67 -8.64 3.31
C LYS A 4 -35.25 -8.14 3.20
N VAL A 5 -34.50 -8.25 4.28
CA VAL A 5 -33.05 -8.09 4.29
C VAL A 5 -32.46 -9.31 3.57
N PRO A 6 -31.56 -9.17 2.60
CA PRO A 6 -30.91 -10.31 1.98
C PRO A 6 -30.00 -11.00 2.97
N GLU A 7 -30.07 -12.34 3.04
CA GLU A 7 -29.19 -13.18 3.84
C GLU A 7 -27.72 -13.06 3.39
N PRO A 8 -26.77 -13.17 4.30
CA PRO A 8 -25.35 -13.15 3.94
C PRO A 8 -25.04 -14.34 3.03
N VAL A 9 -24.38 -14.07 1.92
CA VAL A 9 -23.87 -15.08 0.99
C VAL A 9 -22.85 -15.92 1.74
N GLU A 10 -23.20 -17.14 2.09
CA GLU A 10 -22.26 -18.13 2.62
C GLU A 10 -21.14 -18.35 1.58
N ALA A 11 -19.92 -18.05 1.99
CA ALA A 11 -18.74 -18.31 1.20
C ALA A 11 -18.59 -19.82 1.01
N VAL A 12 -18.71 -20.27 -0.23
CA VAL A 12 -18.34 -21.63 -0.62
C VAL A 12 -16.84 -21.78 -0.43
N LEU A 13 -16.44 -22.28 0.73
CA LEU A 13 -15.07 -22.69 1.03
C LEU A 13 -14.77 -23.95 0.22
N ASN A 14 -14.13 -23.77 -0.94
CA ASN A 14 -13.44 -24.87 -1.59
C ASN A 14 -12.30 -25.33 -0.67
N ASN A 15 -12.40 -26.55 -0.17
CA ASN A 15 -11.40 -27.27 0.63
C ASN A 15 -10.16 -27.61 -0.23
N ASN A 16 -9.34 -26.59 -0.52
CA ASN A 16 -7.91 -26.78 -0.66
C ASN A 16 -7.31 -26.33 0.65
N THR A 17 -6.51 -27.16 1.31
CA THR A 17 -5.82 -26.89 2.58
C THR A 17 -4.86 -25.71 2.41
N MET A 18 -5.40 -24.49 2.37
CA MET A 18 -4.58 -23.30 2.47
C MET A 18 -4.04 -23.25 3.90
N ASP A 19 -2.75 -23.09 4.03
CA ASP A 19 -2.09 -22.91 5.31
C ASP A 19 -2.67 -21.65 5.99
N ASN A 20 -3.42 -21.90 7.05
CA ASN A 20 -4.21 -20.86 7.75
C ASN A 20 -3.34 -19.76 8.38
N LYS A 21 -2.00 -19.94 8.36
CA LYS A 21 -1.02 -18.96 8.82
C LYS A 21 -0.66 -17.90 7.77
N ILE A 22 -0.83 -18.20 6.49
CA ILE A 22 -0.41 -17.29 5.42
C ILE A 22 -1.46 -16.21 5.20
N ILE A 23 -1.05 -14.95 5.32
CA ILE A 23 -1.85 -13.81 4.88
C ILE A 23 -1.59 -13.60 3.38
N ASP A 24 -2.43 -14.19 2.54
CA ASP A 24 -2.26 -14.18 1.08
C ASP A 24 -2.73 -12.85 0.46
N GLY A 25 -1.79 -11.90 0.36
CA GLY A 25 -2.06 -10.59 -0.25
C GLY A 25 -2.33 -10.67 -1.74
N LYS A 26 -1.81 -11.68 -2.43
CA LYS A 26 -2.10 -11.90 -3.85
C LYS A 26 -3.57 -12.28 -4.05
N LEU A 27 -4.07 -13.23 -3.28
CA LEU A 27 -5.48 -13.63 -3.34
C LEU A 27 -6.40 -12.47 -3.00
N ILE A 28 -6.12 -11.75 -1.90
CA ILE A 28 -6.92 -10.61 -1.45
C ILE A 28 -6.88 -9.48 -2.52
N SER A 29 -5.73 -9.22 -3.12
CA SER A 29 -5.61 -8.20 -4.17
C SER A 29 -6.44 -8.53 -5.41
N GLU A 30 -6.51 -9.81 -5.81
CA GLU A 30 -7.36 -10.22 -6.93
C GLU A 30 -8.86 -10.10 -6.62
N GLN A 31 -9.27 -10.30 -5.38
CA GLN A 31 -10.66 -10.04 -4.95
C GLN A 31 -10.99 -8.55 -5.05
N ILE A 32 -10.12 -7.68 -4.54
CA ILE A 32 -10.31 -6.22 -4.61
C ILE A 32 -10.32 -5.73 -6.06
N LYS A 33 -9.48 -6.28 -6.94
CA LYS A 33 -9.50 -5.94 -8.37
C LYS A 33 -10.86 -6.27 -9.02
N LYS A 34 -11.46 -7.40 -8.66
CA LYS A 34 -12.79 -7.76 -9.16
C LYS A 34 -13.86 -6.78 -8.68
N GLU A 35 -13.80 -6.37 -7.41
CA GLU A 35 -14.70 -5.36 -6.85
C GLU A 35 -14.56 -4.02 -7.60
N ILE A 36 -13.31 -3.55 -7.78
CA ILE A 36 -13.02 -2.32 -8.53
C ILE A 36 -13.51 -2.43 -9.99
N ALA A 37 -13.24 -3.55 -10.66
CA ALA A 37 -13.66 -3.74 -12.05
C ALA A 37 -15.18 -3.69 -12.21
N ALA A 38 -15.94 -4.25 -11.26
CA ALA A 38 -17.39 -4.17 -11.26
C ALA A 38 -17.89 -2.73 -11.09
N GLU A 39 -17.28 -1.94 -10.19
CA GLU A 39 -17.64 -0.54 -10.00
C GLU A 39 -17.26 0.32 -11.21
N VAL A 40 -16.11 0.08 -11.84
CA VAL A 40 -15.69 0.80 -13.05
C VAL A 40 -16.64 0.47 -14.22
N ALA A 41 -17.03 -0.79 -14.38
CA ALA A 41 -18.00 -1.18 -15.40
C ALA A 41 -19.34 -0.48 -15.20
N ASP A 42 -19.85 -0.44 -13.96
CA ASP A 42 -21.10 0.26 -13.63
C ASP A 42 -21.01 1.77 -13.93
N MET A 43 -19.88 2.42 -13.64
CA MET A 43 -19.66 3.83 -14.01
C MET A 43 -19.77 4.04 -15.53
N ILE A 44 -19.10 3.17 -16.32
CA ILE A 44 -19.10 3.27 -17.78
C ILE A 44 -20.49 3.03 -18.35
N ASP A 45 -21.22 2.05 -17.83
CA ASP A 45 -22.59 1.73 -18.26
C ASP A 45 -23.58 2.89 -18.01
N HIS A 46 -23.27 3.73 -16.97
CA HIS A 46 -24.02 4.96 -16.69
C HIS A 46 -23.46 6.20 -17.43
N GLY A 47 -22.55 6.03 -18.38
CA GLY A 47 -22.01 7.12 -19.20
C GLY A 47 -20.96 7.99 -18.48
N ILE A 48 -20.42 7.51 -17.35
CA ILE A 48 -19.32 8.17 -16.63
C ILE A 48 -18.00 7.67 -17.20
N ALA A 49 -17.05 8.58 -17.45
CA ALA A 49 -15.74 8.20 -17.97
C ALA A 49 -14.99 7.26 -17.02
N ALA A 50 -14.27 6.30 -17.58
CA ALA A 50 -13.41 5.40 -16.79
C ALA A 50 -12.39 6.19 -15.96
N PRO A 51 -12.12 5.79 -14.70
CA PRO A 51 -11.09 6.44 -13.89
C PRO A 51 -9.74 6.44 -14.58
N HIS A 52 -9.01 7.56 -14.51
CA HIS A 52 -7.72 7.74 -15.17
C HIS A 52 -6.63 8.00 -14.15
N LEU A 53 -5.65 7.08 -14.10
CA LEU A 53 -4.42 7.21 -13.32
C LEU A 53 -3.25 7.61 -14.20
N ALA A 54 -2.58 8.72 -13.90
CA ALA A 54 -1.31 9.04 -14.52
C ALA A 54 -0.12 8.65 -13.60
N ALA A 55 0.99 8.27 -14.19
CA ALA A 55 2.24 7.98 -13.48
C ALA A 55 3.39 8.75 -14.12
N VAL A 56 4.19 9.42 -13.31
CA VAL A 56 5.40 10.12 -13.74
C VAL A 56 6.63 9.35 -13.26
N ILE A 57 7.55 9.08 -14.16
CA ILE A 57 8.85 8.46 -13.87
C ILE A 57 9.96 9.28 -14.47
N VAL A 58 11.01 9.54 -13.68
CA VAL A 58 12.20 10.30 -14.11
C VAL A 58 13.41 9.38 -14.12
N GLY A 59 14.07 9.28 -15.26
CA GLY A 59 15.25 8.44 -15.45
C GLY A 59 14.91 6.98 -15.80
N ASP A 60 15.93 6.13 -15.71
CA ASP A 60 15.94 4.79 -16.28
C ASP A 60 16.09 3.66 -15.25
N ASP A 61 15.80 3.92 -13.96
CA ASP A 61 15.88 2.90 -12.93
C ASP A 61 14.96 1.71 -13.23
N GLY A 62 15.55 0.51 -13.30
CA GLY A 62 14.85 -0.71 -13.71
C GLY A 62 13.74 -1.14 -12.71
N ALA A 63 13.94 -0.89 -11.42
CA ALA A 63 12.93 -1.19 -10.41
C ALA A 63 11.71 -0.27 -10.59
N SER A 64 11.94 1.02 -10.70
CA SER A 64 10.89 2.03 -10.93
C SER A 64 10.10 1.75 -12.21
N LYS A 65 10.78 1.39 -13.31
CA LYS A 65 10.12 0.98 -14.57
C LYS A 65 9.21 -0.24 -14.39
N THR A 66 9.68 -1.25 -13.66
CA THR A 66 8.90 -2.46 -13.38
C THR A 66 7.66 -2.15 -12.53
N TYR A 67 7.80 -1.27 -11.54
CA TYR A 67 6.69 -0.83 -10.69
C TYR A 67 5.63 -0.05 -11.48
N VAL A 68 6.05 0.90 -12.31
CA VAL A 68 5.13 1.69 -13.16
C VAL A 68 4.41 0.78 -14.15
N ALA A 69 5.12 -0.13 -14.82
CA ALA A 69 4.49 -1.09 -15.74
C ALA A 69 3.47 -2.01 -15.04
N SER A 70 3.75 -2.40 -13.78
CA SER A 70 2.82 -3.20 -12.99
C SER A 70 1.55 -2.42 -12.63
N LYS A 71 1.67 -1.14 -12.31
CA LYS A 71 0.54 -0.22 -12.02
C LYS A 71 -0.31 0.00 -13.27
N GLU A 72 0.32 0.28 -14.42
CA GLU A 72 -0.34 0.44 -15.71
C GLU A 72 -1.14 -0.83 -16.09
N LYS A 73 -0.51 -2.01 -16.02
CA LYS A 73 -1.19 -3.28 -16.24
C LYS A 73 -2.37 -3.50 -15.29
N ALA A 74 -2.22 -3.12 -14.03
CA ALA A 74 -3.30 -3.25 -13.05
C ALA A 74 -4.47 -2.31 -13.37
N CYS A 75 -4.23 -1.05 -13.78
CA CYS A 75 -5.28 -0.16 -14.24
C CYS A 75 -6.10 -0.79 -15.38
N HIS A 76 -5.42 -1.25 -16.43
CA HIS A 76 -6.10 -1.89 -17.56
C HIS A 76 -6.88 -3.14 -17.16
N SER A 77 -6.38 -3.93 -16.20
CA SER A 77 -7.06 -5.16 -15.75
C SER A 77 -8.39 -4.92 -15.03
N VAL A 78 -8.65 -3.68 -14.59
CA VAL A 78 -9.89 -3.29 -13.90
C VAL A 78 -10.72 -2.29 -14.72
N GLY A 79 -10.38 -2.06 -15.98
CA GLY A 79 -11.12 -1.15 -16.88
C GLY A 79 -10.80 0.33 -16.71
N MET A 80 -9.76 0.67 -15.92
CA MET A 80 -9.27 2.05 -15.79
C MET A 80 -8.36 2.42 -16.93
N THR A 81 -8.28 3.70 -17.26
CA THR A 81 -7.28 4.26 -18.17
C THR A 81 -5.99 4.59 -17.42
N SER A 82 -4.87 4.57 -18.14
CA SER A 82 -3.56 4.92 -17.57
C SER A 82 -2.68 5.65 -18.56
N SER A 83 -1.96 6.68 -18.09
CA SER A 83 -0.94 7.42 -18.85
C SER A 83 0.39 7.40 -18.10
N VAL A 84 1.49 7.19 -18.83
CA VAL A 84 2.83 7.16 -18.23
C VAL A 84 3.71 8.24 -18.88
N TYR A 85 4.08 9.23 -18.08
CA TYR A 85 5.00 10.30 -18.44
C TYR A 85 6.44 9.88 -18.10
N ARG A 86 7.22 9.58 -19.14
CA ARG A 86 8.63 9.17 -19.00
C ARG A 86 9.54 10.34 -19.29
N LEU A 87 10.22 10.81 -18.27
CA LEU A 87 11.12 11.94 -18.35
C LEU A 87 12.59 11.47 -18.27
N PRO A 88 13.51 12.12 -19.01
CA PRO A 88 14.92 11.79 -18.92
C PRO A 88 15.50 12.15 -17.54
N VAL A 89 16.60 11.48 -17.14
CA VAL A 89 17.29 11.76 -15.87
C VAL A 89 17.79 13.21 -15.76
N THR A 90 17.95 13.89 -16.89
CA THR A 90 18.38 15.29 -16.98
C THR A 90 17.25 16.29 -16.76
N THR A 91 16.02 15.83 -16.59
CA THR A 91 14.85 16.70 -16.33
C THR A 91 15.13 17.60 -15.14
N THR A 92 14.94 18.90 -15.34
CA THR A 92 15.13 19.90 -14.28
C THR A 92 13.95 19.91 -13.31
N GLU A 93 14.18 20.44 -12.10
CA GLU A 93 13.11 20.65 -11.13
C GLU A 93 12.00 21.54 -11.69
N LYS A 94 12.35 22.56 -12.49
CA LYS A 94 11.36 23.43 -13.13
C LYS A 94 10.47 22.66 -14.09
N GLU A 95 11.02 21.88 -15.00
CA GLU A 95 10.25 21.04 -15.94
C GLU A 95 9.36 20.05 -15.21
N MET A 96 9.84 19.49 -14.08
CA MET A 96 9.04 18.61 -13.24
C MET A 96 7.85 19.34 -12.61
N LEU A 97 8.04 20.56 -12.11
CA LEU A 97 6.98 21.39 -11.54
C LEU A 97 5.99 21.85 -12.61
N ASP A 98 6.46 22.21 -13.81
CA ASP A 98 5.61 22.56 -14.95
C ASP A 98 4.70 21.37 -15.34
N LEU A 99 5.23 20.13 -15.32
CA LEU A 99 4.42 18.92 -15.52
C LEU A 99 3.40 18.69 -14.40
N VAL A 100 3.80 18.91 -13.14
CA VAL A 100 2.88 18.81 -11.99
C VAL A 100 1.73 19.80 -12.14
N GLU A 101 2.01 21.04 -12.55
CA GLU A 101 0.97 22.05 -12.80
C GLU A 101 0.03 21.62 -13.93
N PHE A 102 0.57 21.08 -15.03
CA PHE A 102 -0.21 20.53 -16.13
C PHE A 102 -1.15 19.42 -15.63
N LEU A 103 -0.63 18.41 -14.92
CA LEU A 103 -1.41 17.29 -14.40
C LEU A 103 -2.46 17.71 -13.36
N ASN A 104 -2.16 18.71 -12.56
CA ASN A 104 -3.09 19.30 -11.61
C ASN A 104 -4.32 19.93 -12.29
N ASN A 105 -4.16 20.47 -13.48
CA ASN A 105 -5.20 21.19 -14.20
C ASN A 105 -5.87 20.35 -15.30
N ASP A 106 -5.38 19.15 -15.59
CA ASP A 106 -5.99 18.25 -16.57
C ASP A 106 -7.26 17.61 -15.99
N PRO A 107 -8.46 17.92 -16.55
CA PRO A 107 -9.73 17.36 -16.05
C PRO A 107 -9.91 15.87 -16.36
N GLU A 108 -9.18 15.31 -17.33
CA GLU A 108 -9.29 13.91 -17.71
C GLU A 108 -8.53 13.01 -16.73
N ILE A 109 -7.52 13.54 -16.02
CA ILE A 109 -6.74 12.79 -15.03
C ILE A 109 -7.42 12.90 -13.66
N ASN A 110 -7.87 11.78 -13.11
CA ASN A 110 -8.49 11.76 -11.78
C ASN A 110 -7.46 11.80 -10.66
N GLY A 111 -6.31 11.20 -10.85
CA GLY A 111 -5.19 11.26 -9.93
C GLY A 111 -3.89 10.83 -10.58
N TYR A 112 -2.78 11.18 -9.97
CA TYR A 112 -1.48 10.77 -10.48
C TYR A 112 -0.48 10.50 -9.36
N ILE A 113 0.56 9.79 -9.72
CA ILE A 113 1.68 9.48 -8.83
C ILE A 113 2.99 9.95 -9.44
N ILE A 114 3.92 10.31 -8.57
CA ILE A 114 5.32 10.53 -8.93
C ILE A 114 6.12 9.36 -8.38
N GLN A 115 6.67 8.56 -9.28
CA GLN A 115 7.46 7.39 -8.87
C GLN A 115 8.76 7.82 -8.22
N LEU A 116 8.89 7.51 -6.93
CA LEU A 116 10.11 7.78 -6.16
C LEU A 116 11.09 6.59 -6.25
N PRO A 117 12.40 6.86 -6.02
CA PRO A 117 13.00 8.17 -5.74
C PRO A 117 13.20 9.02 -7.00
N LEU A 118 13.20 10.36 -6.84
CA LEU A 118 13.60 11.30 -7.88
C LEU A 118 15.13 11.44 -7.95
N PRO A 119 15.69 11.90 -9.10
CA PRO A 119 17.09 12.29 -9.17
C PRO A 119 17.46 13.33 -8.12
N LYS A 120 18.67 13.25 -7.54
CA LYS A 120 19.11 14.07 -6.40
C LYS A 120 19.06 15.59 -6.60
N HIS A 121 19.01 16.06 -7.84
CA HIS A 121 18.94 17.47 -8.17
C HIS A 121 17.50 18.03 -8.19
N ILE A 122 16.50 17.17 -7.96
CA ILE A 122 15.09 17.54 -7.85
C ILE A 122 14.68 17.36 -6.38
N ASP A 123 14.11 18.38 -5.76
CA ASP A 123 13.59 18.29 -4.39
C ASP A 123 12.23 17.56 -4.38
N GLU A 124 12.26 16.33 -3.89
CA GLU A 124 11.05 15.49 -3.78
C GLU A 124 9.94 16.17 -2.96
N ASN A 125 10.29 16.84 -1.87
CA ASN A 125 9.28 17.48 -0.99
C ASN A 125 8.61 18.65 -1.71
N LYS A 126 9.37 19.39 -2.50
CA LYS A 126 8.83 20.51 -3.28
C LYS A 126 7.90 20.03 -4.39
N VAL A 127 8.29 18.95 -5.07
CA VAL A 127 7.48 18.35 -6.14
C VAL A 127 6.19 17.73 -5.57
N ILE A 128 6.29 16.93 -4.51
CA ILE A 128 5.12 16.35 -3.84
C ILE A 128 4.22 17.44 -3.26
N GLY A 129 4.81 18.49 -2.67
CA GLY A 129 4.05 19.60 -2.11
C GLY A 129 3.28 20.43 -3.14
N ALA A 130 3.65 20.35 -4.43
CA ALA A 130 2.97 21.03 -5.52
C ALA A 130 1.76 20.26 -6.08
N ILE A 131 1.60 18.97 -5.70
CA ILE A 131 0.46 18.15 -6.12
C ILE A 131 -0.81 18.68 -5.45
N LYS A 132 -1.89 18.88 -6.22
CA LYS A 132 -3.20 19.19 -5.64
C LYS A 132 -3.72 18.00 -4.82
N PRO A 133 -4.22 18.24 -3.60
CA PRO A 133 -4.65 17.14 -2.70
C PRO A 133 -5.68 16.20 -3.32
N GLU A 134 -6.57 16.72 -4.17
CA GLU A 134 -7.58 15.96 -4.89
C GLU A 134 -7.03 15.05 -6.00
N LYS A 135 -5.78 15.30 -6.43
CA LYS A 135 -5.06 14.51 -7.44
C LYS A 135 -4.03 13.54 -6.81
N ASP A 136 -3.73 13.70 -5.52
CA ASP A 136 -2.70 12.97 -4.77
C ASP A 136 -3.21 11.59 -4.34
N VAL A 137 -3.39 10.69 -5.28
CA VAL A 137 -3.89 9.32 -5.00
C VAL A 137 -2.87 8.41 -4.30
N ASP A 138 -1.61 8.84 -4.19
CA ASP A 138 -0.60 8.20 -3.32
C ASP A 138 -0.73 8.64 -1.84
N GLY A 139 -1.43 9.76 -1.57
CA GLY A 139 -1.66 10.26 -0.21
C GLY A 139 -0.42 10.86 0.47
N PHE A 140 0.53 11.40 -0.30
CA PHE A 140 1.81 11.86 0.22
C PHE A 140 1.86 13.36 0.52
N THR A 141 0.91 14.15 0.02
CA THR A 141 0.86 15.58 0.30
C THR A 141 0.61 15.84 1.79
N SER A 142 1.15 16.95 2.29
CA SER A 142 0.96 17.37 3.68
C SER A 142 -0.52 17.57 4.04
N ILE A 143 -1.37 17.92 3.08
CA ILE A 143 -2.81 18.07 3.27
C ILE A 143 -3.47 16.71 3.49
N ASN A 144 -3.21 15.70 2.65
CA ASN A 144 -3.73 14.35 2.86
C ASN A 144 -3.19 13.73 4.15
N ALA A 145 -1.90 13.90 4.44
CA ALA A 145 -1.29 13.45 5.68
C ALA A 145 -1.91 14.09 6.93
N GLY A 146 -2.16 15.41 6.91
CA GLY A 146 -2.83 16.12 8.00
C GLY A 146 -4.29 15.68 8.17
N ARG A 147 -5.03 15.54 7.07
CA ARG A 147 -6.41 15.00 7.08
C ARG A 147 -6.45 13.57 7.61
N MET A 148 -5.51 12.73 7.19
CA MET A 148 -5.35 11.38 7.72
C MET A 148 -5.13 11.40 9.23
N MET A 149 -4.26 12.25 9.76
CA MET A 149 -4.00 12.38 11.20
C MET A 149 -5.25 12.81 11.97
N LEU A 150 -6.05 13.71 11.40
CA LEU A 150 -7.29 14.22 12.01
C LEU A 150 -8.51 13.29 11.81
N GLY A 151 -8.37 12.18 11.09
CA GLY A 151 -9.49 11.29 10.79
C GLY A 151 -10.48 11.85 9.76
N LEU A 152 -10.09 12.87 9.00
CA LEU A 152 -10.90 13.45 7.94
C LEU A 152 -10.81 12.63 6.65
N PRO A 153 -11.78 12.72 5.73
CA PRO A 153 -11.69 12.08 4.41
C PRO A 153 -10.39 12.50 3.70
N CYS A 154 -9.60 11.52 3.26
CA CYS A 154 -8.32 11.74 2.57
C CYS A 154 -7.94 10.50 1.75
N TYR A 155 -6.99 10.65 0.85
CA TYR A 155 -6.31 9.49 0.29
C TYR A 155 -5.27 9.01 1.31
N ILE A 156 -5.40 7.74 1.70
CA ILE A 156 -4.45 7.08 2.61
C ILE A 156 -3.29 6.57 1.77
N PRO A 157 -2.02 6.70 2.22
CA PRO A 157 -0.88 6.14 1.52
C PRO A 157 -1.09 4.67 1.15
N ALA A 158 -0.74 4.31 -0.09
CA ALA A 158 -1.14 3.04 -0.68
C ALA A 158 -0.70 1.81 0.12
N THR A 159 0.54 1.77 0.61
CA THR A 159 1.04 0.64 1.40
C THR A 159 0.34 0.51 2.76
N PRO A 160 0.21 1.56 3.58
CA PRO A 160 -0.60 1.51 4.81
C PRO A 160 -2.05 1.10 4.57
N ASN A 161 -2.71 1.66 3.55
CA ASN A 161 -4.08 1.27 3.21
C ASN A 161 -4.17 -0.22 2.84
N GLY A 162 -3.22 -0.73 2.07
CA GLY A 162 -3.14 -2.15 1.72
C GLY A 162 -2.95 -3.05 2.93
N ILE A 163 -2.15 -2.63 3.91
CA ILE A 163 -1.98 -3.37 5.18
C ILE A 163 -3.28 -3.38 5.99
N MET A 164 -3.99 -2.26 6.06
CA MET A 164 -5.30 -2.21 6.73
C MET A 164 -6.33 -3.14 6.06
N GLU A 165 -6.34 -3.22 4.72
CA GLU A 165 -7.17 -4.18 3.99
C GLU A 165 -6.77 -5.64 4.26
N LEU A 166 -5.47 -5.94 4.34
CA LEU A 166 -4.98 -7.28 4.72
C LEU A 166 -5.48 -7.66 6.11
N ILE A 167 -5.31 -6.79 7.10
CA ILE A 167 -5.75 -7.00 8.48
C ILE A 167 -7.26 -7.28 8.51
N LYS A 168 -8.05 -6.39 7.89
CA LYS A 168 -9.51 -6.49 7.85
C LYS A 168 -9.99 -7.79 7.17
N ARG A 169 -9.49 -8.08 5.96
CA ARG A 169 -9.95 -9.23 5.16
C ARG A 169 -9.43 -10.57 5.67
N SER A 170 -8.36 -10.55 6.46
CA SER A 170 -7.83 -11.75 7.14
C SER A 170 -8.47 -12.00 8.52
N GLY A 171 -9.44 -11.19 8.93
CA GLY A 171 -10.12 -11.31 10.22
C GLY A 171 -9.19 -11.13 11.42
N ILE A 172 -8.19 -10.26 11.31
CA ILE A 172 -7.23 -10.00 12.39
C ILE A 172 -7.83 -8.96 13.31
N GLU A 173 -8.04 -9.32 14.58
CA GLU A 173 -8.51 -8.41 15.62
C GLU A 173 -7.44 -7.37 15.96
N THR A 174 -7.88 -6.12 16.10
CA THR A 174 -7.00 -4.99 16.45
C THR A 174 -7.35 -4.35 17.78
N VAL A 175 -8.61 -4.43 18.21
CA VAL A 175 -9.13 -3.79 19.43
C VAL A 175 -8.37 -4.30 20.65
N GLY A 176 -7.74 -3.38 21.38
CA GLY A 176 -6.96 -3.68 22.58
C GLY A 176 -5.65 -4.41 22.34
N LYS A 177 -5.23 -4.63 21.07
CA LYS A 177 -3.97 -5.30 20.74
C LYS A 177 -2.79 -4.36 20.82
N ASN A 178 -1.64 -4.89 21.23
CA ASN A 178 -0.37 -4.21 21.14
C ASN A 178 0.20 -4.34 19.73
N VAL A 179 0.35 -3.23 19.05
CA VAL A 179 0.95 -3.16 17.72
C VAL A 179 2.33 -2.52 17.82
N VAL A 180 3.35 -3.19 17.31
CA VAL A 180 4.67 -2.60 17.16
C VAL A 180 4.93 -2.37 15.66
N VAL A 181 5.26 -1.13 15.32
CA VAL A 181 5.63 -0.75 13.95
C VAL A 181 7.12 -0.47 13.92
N LEU A 182 7.86 -1.24 13.15
CA LEU A 182 9.28 -1.04 12.93
C LEU A 182 9.51 -0.20 11.68
N GLY A 183 10.08 1.00 11.88
CA GLY A 183 10.26 2.01 10.84
C GLY A 183 9.30 3.18 11.01
N ARG A 184 9.79 4.40 10.72
CA ARG A 184 9.03 5.65 10.91
C ARG A 184 9.04 6.55 9.67
N SER A 185 9.02 5.92 8.49
CA SER A 185 8.92 6.67 7.23
C SER A 185 7.57 7.38 7.14
N ASN A 186 7.53 8.51 6.44
CA ASN A 186 6.30 9.25 6.21
C ASN A 186 5.32 8.50 5.29
N ILE A 187 5.82 7.50 4.55
CA ILE A 187 5.03 6.74 3.57
C ILE A 187 4.48 5.41 4.11
N VAL A 188 5.05 4.86 5.19
CA VAL A 188 4.60 3.59 5.78
C VAL A 188 4.48 3.65 7.29
N GLY A 189 5.59 3.78 8.03
CA GLY A 189 5.60 3.55 9.48
C GLY A 189 4.76 4.55 10.26
N THR A 190 4.93 5.84 10.02
CA THR A 190 4.13 6.89 10.68
C THR A 190 2.64 6.78 10.32
N PRO A 191 2.23 6.63 9.03
CA PRO A 191 0.85 6.36 8.68
C PRO A 191 0.27 5.12 9.37
N MET A 192 1.01 4.01 9.43
CA MET A 192 0.54 2.81 10.12
C MET A 192 0.27 3.05 11.59
N ALA A 193 1.14 3.77 12.30
CA ALA A 193 0.93 4.09 13.71
C ALA A 193 -0.36 4.92 13.91
N ILE A 194 -0.61 5.90 13.05
CA ILE A 194 -1.83 6.70 13.06
C ILE A 194 -3.07 5.84 12.78
N LEU A 195 -3.04 5.01 11.73
CA LEU A 195 -4.19 4.22 11.33
C LEU A 195 -4.56 3.16 12.36
N MET A 196 -3.58 2.46 12.94
CA MET A 196 -3.82 1.41 13.91
C MET A 196 -4.32 1.94 15.25
N SER A 197 -3.96 3.18 15.64
CA SER A 197 -4.42 3.80 16.89
C SER A 197 -5.76 4.53 16.78
N ARG A 198 -6.39 4.56 15.59
CA ARG A 198 -7.66 5.26 15.37
C ARG A 198 -8.82 4.61 16.12
N LYS A 199 -9.84 5.43 16.47
CA LYS A 199 -11.16 4.97 16.89
C LYS A 199 -11.74 3.97 15.90
N GLY A 200 -12.20 2.83 16.38
CA GLY A 200 -12.73 1.73 15.57
C GLY A 200 -11.70 0.71 15.13
N ILE A 201 -10.40 1.03 15.23
CA ILE A 201 -9.28 0.09 15.14
C ILE A 201 -8.74 -0.21 16.54
N ASP A 202 -8.60 0.83 17.35
CA ASP A 202 -8.44 0.81 18.81
C ASP A 202 -7.24 -0.04 19.30
N ALA A 203 -6.15 -0.08 18.54
CA ALA A 203 -4.92 -0.72 18.97
C ALA A 203 -4.04 0.26 19.78
N THR A 204 -3.21 -0.28 20.67
CA THR A 204 -2.11 0.45 21.30
C THR A 204 -0.88 0.31 20.43
N VAL A 205 -0.27 1.42 20.00
CA VAL A 205 0.80 1.38 19.01
C VAL A 205 2.12 1.90 19.57
N THR A 206 3.18 1.11 19.42
CA THR A 206 4.56 1.52 19.66
C THR A 206 5.30 1.65 18.34
N LEU A 207 5.76 2.87 18.02
CA LEU A 207 6.53 3.17 16.81
C LEU A 207 8.02 3.12 17.11
N CYS A 208 8.74 2.17 16.51
CA CYS A 208 10.16 1.95 16.72
C CYS A 208 11.00 2.41 15.52
N HIS A 209 12.25 2.72 15.78
CA HIS A 209 13.21 3.20 14.78
C HIS A 209 14.66 2.80 15.13
N SER A 210 15.62 3.15 14.29
CA SER A 210 17.04 2.76 14.42
C SER A 210 17.74 3.19 15.72
N ARG A 211 17.12 4.09 16.51
CA ARG A 211 17.65 4.53 17.80
C ARG A 211 16.82 4.03 18.99
N THR A 212 15.85 3.16 18.77
CA THR A 212 15.06 2.53 19.82
C THR A 212 15.97 1.58 20.59
N GLN A 213 16.01 1.75 21.92
CA GLN A 213 16.77 0.86 22.81
C GLN A 213 15.93 -0.39 23.12
N ASN A 214 16.58 -1.50 23.43
CA ASN A 214 15.96 -2.77 23.82
C ASN A 214 14.89 -3.24 22.82
N LEU A 215 15.16 -3.06 21.53
CA LEU A 215 14.21 -3.32 20.46
C LEU A 215 13.60 -4.75 20.51
N PRO A 216 14.37 -5.84 20.73
CA PRO A 216 13.81 -7.19 20.83
C PRO A 216 12.81 -7.35 21.99
N GLU A 217 12.99 -6.65 23.10
CA GLU A 217 12.06 -6.70 24.23
C GLU A 217 10.73 -6.02 23.90
N ILE A 218 10.78 -4.92 23.14
CA ILE A 218 9.59 -4.20 22.70
C ILE A 218 8.82 -5.03 21.67
N THR A 219 9.54 -5.59 20.68
CA THR A 219 8.89 -6.37 19.61
C THR A 219 8.25 -7.65 20.13
N ARG A 220 8.82 -8.31 21.15
CA ARG A 220 8.20 -9.46 21.82
C ARG A 220 6.91 -9.17 22.57
N GLN A 221 6.53 -7.91 22.75
CA GLN A 221 5.24 -7.54 23.34
C GLN A 221 4.12 -7.39 22.28
N ALA A 222 4.48 -7.40 21.00
CA ALA A 222 3.56 -7.15 19.90
C ALA A 222 2.60 -8.35 19.69
N ASP A 223 1.30 -8.08 19.70
CA ASP A 223 0.29 -9.00 19.17
C ASP A 223 0.27 -8.92 17.63
N ILE A 224 0.58 -7.74 17.08
CA ILE A 224 0.75 -7.49 15.65
C ILE A 224 2.08 -6.74 15.46
N LEU A 225 2.98 -7.31 14.66
CA LEU A 225 4.27 -6.72 14.33
C LEU A 225 4.27 -6.31 12.85
N VAL A 226 4.49 -5.03 12.56
CA VAL A 226 4.64 -4.49 11.21
C VAL A 226 6.12 -4.16 10.97
N ALA A 227 6.79 -4.91 10.10
CA ALA A 227 8.19 -4.72 9.76
C ALA A 227 8.33 -3.87 8.49
N ALA A 228 8.79 -2.62 8.64
CA ALA A 228 8.97 -1.65 7.56
C ALA A 228 10.28 -0.85 7.74
N ILE A 229 11.37 -1.57 7.97
CA ILE A 229 12.70 -1.02 8.25
C ILE A 229 13.50 -0.83 6.96
N GLY A 230 13.24 -1.64 5.94
CA GLY A 230 14.05 -1.69 4.73
C GLY A 230 15.39 -2.40 4.95
N LYS A 231 15.43 -3.41 5.83
CA LYS A 231 16.62 -4.21 6.12
C LYS A 231 16.28 -5.69 6.09
N GLN A 232 16.80 -6.38 5.09
CA GLN A 232 16.55 -7.80 4.85
C GLN A 232 16.78 -8.67 6.08
N GLY A 233 15.81 -9.53 6.41
CA GLY A 233 15.91 -10.57 7.45
C GLY A 233 16.22 -10.03 8.85
N PHE A 234 15.97 -8.75 9.10
CA PHE A 234 16.28 -8.10 10.37
C PHE A 234 15.44 -8.65 11.52
N VAL A 235 14.18 -8.96 11.27
CA VAL A 235 13.28 -9.50 12.29
C VAL A 235 13.44 -11.00 12.36
N THR A 236 14.02 -11.47 13.45
CA THR A 236 14.27 -12.89 13.75
C THR A 236 13.22 -13.46 14.70
N ALA A 237 13.13 -14.79 14.82
CA ALA A 237 12.10 -15.45 15.63
C ALA A 237 12.15 -15.06 17.12
N ASP A 238 13.33 -14.80 17.66
CA ASP A 238 13.53 -14.35 19.05
C ASP A 238 13.06 -12.91 19.31
N MET A 239 12.78 -12.15 18.26
CA MET A 239 12.18 -10.80 18.32
C MET A 239 10.64 -10.85 18.26
N VAL A 240 10.03 -11.99 17.98
CA VAL A 240 8.59 -12.13 17.77
C VAL A 240 7.93 -12.83 18.96
N LYS A 241 6.82 -12.28 19.46
CA LYS A 241 5.99 -12.93 20.46
C LYS A 241 5.39 -14.20 19.84
N PRO A 242 5.50 -15.38 20.49
CA PRO A 242 4.81 -16.58 20.02
C PRO A 242 3.30 -16.33 19.82
N GLY A 243 2.78 -16.67 18.65
CA GLY A 243 1.38 -16.44 18.31
C GLY A 243 1.08 -15.03 17.76
N ALA A 244 2.06 -14.15 17.60
CA ALA A 244 1.85 -12.84 16.99
C ALA A 244 1.49 -12.94 15.50
N VAL A 245 0.80 -11.91 15.02
CA VAL A 245 0.62 -11.65 13.58
C VAL A 245 1.81 -10.81 13.09
N VAL A 246 2.42 -11.22 11.97
CA VAL A 246 3.58 -10.53 11.40
C VAL A 246 3.27 -10.04 9.99
N ILE A 247 3.40 -8.73 9.79
CA ILE A 247 3.22 -8.06 8.49
C ILE A 247 4.59 -7.58 8.00
N ASP A 248 5.12 -8.24 7.00
CA ASP A 248 6.40 -7.87 6.38
C ASP A 248 6.16 -6.95 5.17
N VAL A 249 6.68 -5.73 5.27
CA VAL A 249 6.59 -4.70 4.23
C VAL A 249 7.87 -4.65 3.38
N GLY A 250 8.94 -5.30 3.84
CA GLY A 250 10.24 -5.29 3.17
C GLY A 250 10.19 -5.90 1.77
N ILE A 251 10.95 -5.32 0.85
CA ILE A 251 11.16 -5.86 -0.50
C ILE A 251 12.64 -5.66 -0.85
N HIS A 252 13.39 -6.77 -0.84
CA HIS A 252 14.82 -6.79 -1.18
C HIS A 252 15.07 -7.75 -2.33
N ARG A 253 15.65 -7.25 -3.40
CA ARG A 253 16.12 -8.09 -4.50
C ARG A 253 17.54 -8.56 -4.21
N ILE A 254 17.71 -9.86 -4.10
CA ILE A 254 18.99 -10.51 -3.83
C ILE A 254 19.33 -11.39 -5.05
N ASP A 255 20.53 -11.22 -5.56
CA ASP A 255 21.01 -12.07 -6.65
C ASP A 255 21.08 -13.53 -6.18
N ASP A 256 20.49 -14.41 -6.96
CA ASP A 256 20.48 -15.86 -6.70
C ASP A 256 20.61 -16.61 -8.01
N PRO A 257 21.83 -17.08 -8.35
CA PRO A 257 22.09 -17.83 -9.57
C PRO A 257 21.29 -19.15 -9.66
N THR A 258 20.81 -19.67 -8.53
CA THR A 258 20.00 -20.91 -8.50
C THR A 258 18.54 -20.67 -8.86
N SER A 259 18.08 -19.42 -8.79
CA SER A 259 16.73 -19.03 -9.19
C SER A 259 16.63 -18.93 -10.72
N PRO A 260 15.54 -19.42 -11.35
CA PRO A 260 15.30 -19.27 -12.79
C PRO A 260 15.31 -17.81 -13.26
N LYS A 261 15.06 -16.86 -12.35
CA LYS A 261 15.06 -15.40 -12.60
C LYS A 261 16.42 -14.75 -12.31
N GLY A 262 17.40 -15.50 -11.80
CA GLY A 262 18.70 -14.99 -11.37
C GLY A 262 18.66 -14.19 -10.05
N TYR A 263 17.49 -14.10 -9.38
CA TYR A 263 17.33 -13.41 -8.12
C TYR A 263 16.16 -13.96 -7.28
N LYS A 264 16.20 -13.65 -5.99
CA LYS A 264 15.09 -13.83 -5.05
C LYS A 264 14.60 -12.49 -4.53
N ILE A 265 13.35 -12.44 -4.11
CA ILE A 265 12.76 -11.31 -3.38
C ILE A 265 12.56 -11.77 -1.93
N LEU A 266 13.13 -11.04 -0.99
CA LEU A 266 13.04 -11.28 0.44
C LEU A 266 12.49 -10.04 1.15
N GLY A 267 11.94 -10.25 2.35
CA GLY A 267 11.42 -9.19 3.19
C GLY A 267 12.39 -8.70 4.27
N ASP A 268 11.86 -7.91 5.20
CA ASP A 268 12.54 -7.47 6.42
C ASP A 268 12.58 -8.58 7.49
N VAL A 269 11.77 -9.62 7.32
CA VAL A 269 11.59 -10.72 8.27
C VAL A 269 12.36 -11.96 7.80
N ASP A 270 13.01 -12.65 8.73
CA ASP A 270 13.49 -14.02 8.53
C ASP A 270 12.27 -14.95 8.49
N TYR A 271 11.70 -15.10 7.28
CA TYR A 271 10.41 -15.73 7.07
C TYR A 271 10.35 -17.15 7.62
N ASP A 272 11.34 -17.98 7.32
CA ASP A 272 11.33 -19.41 7.65
C ASP A 272 11.33 -19.65 9.17
N GLU A 273 12.08 -18.87 9.92
CA GLU A 273 12.15 -18.98 11.37
C GLU A 273 10.95 -18.30 12.06
N VAL A 274 10.54 -17.13 11.59
CA VAL A 274 9.38 -16.41 12.14
C VAL A 274 8.06 -17.14 11.86
N TYR A 275 7.92 -17.78 10.70
CA TYR A 275 6.75 -18.61 10.38
C TYR A 275 6.48 -19.69 11.44
N LYS A 276 7.52 -20.26 12.05
CA LYS A 276 7.37 -21.31 13.09
C LYS A 276 6.68 -20.77 14.34
N VAL A 277 6.88 -19.51 14.69
CA VAL A 277 6.40 -18.89 15.93
C VAL A 277 5.17 -17.99 15.73
N ALA A 278 4.96 -17.43 14.55
CA ALA A 278 3.82 -16.57 14.24
C ALA A 278 2.50 -17.36 14.16
N SER A 279 1.38 -16.70 14.47
CA SER A 279 0.04 -17.24 14.20
C SER A 279 -0.39 -16.97 12.76
N LYS A 280 -0.04 -15.79 12.25
CA LYS A 280 -0.25 -15.38 10.85
C LYS A 280 0.95 -14.56 10.36
N ILE A 281 1.31 -14.69 9.09
CA ILE A 281 2.43 -13.96 8.48
C ILE A 281 2.17 -13.66 7.00
N THR A 282 2.59 -12.49 6.54
CA THR A 282 2.61 -12.17 5.11
C THR A 282 3.86 -12.76 4.44
N PRO A 283 3.72 -13.45 3.30
CA PRO A 283 4.89 -13.88 2.51
C PRO A 283 5.50 -12.72 1.72
N VAL A 284 6.79 -12.82 1.42
CA VAL A 284 7.47 -11.92 0.47
C VAL A 284 8.18 -12.77 -0.59
N PRO A 285 7.76 -12.68 -1.86
CA PRO A 285 6.68 -11.86 -2.42
C PRO A 285 5.26 -12.46 -2.18
N GLY A 286 4.22 -11.63 -2.35
CA GLY A 286 2.83 -12.09 -2.33
C GLY A 286 2.00 -11.60 -1.14
N GLY A 287 2.61 -10.92 -0.17
CA GLY A 287 1.93 -10.28 0.95
C GLY A 287 1.54 -8.83 0.66
N VAL A 288 2.28 -7.87 1.22
CA VAL A 288 1.97 -6.43 1.15
C VAL A 288 2.11 -5.86 -0.26
N GLY A 289 3.10 -6.30 -1.06
CA GLY A 289 3.38 -5.72 -2.38
C GLY A 289 2.16 -5.63 -3.31
N PRO A 290 1.40 -6.71 -3.57
CA PRO A 290 0.18 -6.67 -4.38
C PRO A 290 -0.87 -5.69 -3.85
N MET A 291 -0.94 -5.51 -2.53
CA MET A 291 -1.92 -4.64 -1.89
C MET A 291 -1.65 -3.16 -2.11
N THR A 292 -0.38 -2.76 -2.25
CA THR A 292 -0.02 -1.38 -2.60
C THR A 292 -0.63 -0.97 -3.94
N ILE A 293 -0.60 -1.86 -4.92
CA ILE A 293 -1.16 -1.60 -6.25
C ILE A 293 -2.69 -1.43 -6.18
N VAL A 294 -3.40 -2.35 -5.54
CA VAL A 294 -4.87 -2.26 -5.48
C VAL A 294 -5.35 -1.08 -4.64
N SER A 295 -4.60 -0.69 -3.62
CA SER A 295 -4.89 0.51 -2.83
C SER A 295 -4.78 1.79 -3.67
N LEU A 296 -3.82 1.85 -4.57
CA LEU A 296 -3.71 2.96 -5.53
C LEU A 296 -4.92 2.99 -6.48
N LEU A 297 -5.36 1.83 -6.98
CA LEU A 297 -6.57 1.74 -7.79
C LEU A 297 -7.83 2.19 -7.02
N GLN A 298 -7.97 1.78 -5.75
CA GLN A 298 -9.06 2.23 -4.89
C GLN A 298 -9.06 3.75 -4.71
N ASN A 299 -7.90 4.35 -4.46
CA ASN A 299 -7.78 5.81 -4.33
C ASN A 299 -8.13 6.51 -5.65
N THR A 300 -7.70 5.98 -6.79
CA THR A 300 -8.02 6.52 -8.12
C THR A 300 -9.53 6.45 -8.40
N LEU A 301 -10.18 5.34 -8.03
CA LEU A 301 -11.63 5.19 -8.14
C LEU A 301 -12.38 6.20 -7.28
N LYS A 302 -11.96 6.37 -6.01
CA LYS A 302 -12.52 7.40 -5.11
C LYS A 302 -12.33 8.82 -5.67
N ALA A 303 -11.19 9.10 -6.32
CA ALA A 303 -10.93 10.38 -6.97
C ALA A 303 -11.89 10.63 -8.14
N ALA A 304 -12.10 9.63 -8.99
CA ALA A 304 -13.04 9.72 -10.11
C ALA A 304 -14.48 9.98 -9.64
N LYS A 305 -14.88 9.33 -8.54
CA LYS A 305 -16.21 9.49 -7.93
C LYS A 305 -16.37 10.76 -7.09
N GLY A 306 -15.29 11.51 -6.81
CA GLY A 306 -15.32 12.68 -5.93
C GLY A 306 -15.63 12.37 -4.46
N GLU A 307 -15.34 11.16 -4.00
CA GLU A 307 -15.70 10.71 -2.63
C GLU A 307 -14.86 11.38 -1.53
N VAL A 308 -13.63 11.79 -1.84
CA VAL A 308 -12.71 12.43 -0.87
C VAL A 308 -12.74 13.94 -0.99
N TYR A 309 -12.72 14.43 -2.20
CA TYR A 309 -12.79 15.86 -2.55
C TYR A 309 -13.95 16.05 -3.52
N PRO A 310 -15.14 16.42 -3.02
CA PRO A 310 -16.31 16.70 -3.88
C PRO A 310 -15.99 17.82 -4.87
N LYS A 311 -16.44 17.63 -6.11
CA LYS A 311 -16.29 18.62 -7.20
C LYS A 311 -17.28 19.75 -7.04
#